data_d52b3575b1d8f4c1ffb331590d9d791c
#
_entry.id   d52b3575b1d8f4c1ffb331590d9d791c
#
_cell.length_a   1.000
_cell.length_b   1.000
_cell.length_c   1.000
_cell.angle_alpha   90.00
_cell.angle_beta   90.00
_cell.angle_gamma   90.00
#
_symmetry.space_group_name_H-M   'P 1'
#
loop_
_entity.id
_entity.type
_entity.pdbx_description
1 polymer ?
#
loop_
_entity_poly.entity_id
_entity_poly.type
_entity_poly.pdbx_seq_one_letter_code
_entity_poly.pdbx_strand_id
1 'polypeptide(L)'
;MVETINLVWIKRDLRTSDHLPLQAAEKAGLPYRILFIWEPDILAQPDQSERHRRFEWESLQDMNQRLRPWNRLVEICYGSAVEVLDWFCQEYKVLNLYSYRETGTLKTYQRDRHVAQRMRFHQVAWNEYQRNGVERGLHNREGWLQRWWTHAVSQPIVNTYSPQSLALRPHPFPLPIQPFEFLSQRQGSMQPGGESNANKYLESFIQTRHTHYIAHLSKPLESRRSCARISPYLAWGNLSIRQVMHRTPSGLKAFRNRLQWHDHFIQKFEQESRYETESIHQSYANLAWTHRSDYLKAWELGQTGYPLVDACMRALLETGWINFRMRALLVSFLCHRLEQDWRWGVNHLARVFLDYHPGIHFPQFQMQAGVTGANLIRVYNPVLNGLKHDPLGHFVRKWVPELQKLPNEFIHQPWAVTPLESSLFGFEPGVTYPHPVVEPNQNQSPTVKRLWELRQSEEACLEKKRILGKLSHPPSRSSQRRRR
;
A
#
# COMPACT_ATOMS: atom_id res chain seq x y z
N MET A 1 39.20 -22.39 -9.39
CA MET A 1 38.52 -21.60 -10.46
C MET A 1 37.36 -20.87 -9.80
N VAL A 2 37.18 -19.60 -10.11
CA VAL A 2 36.03 -18.82 -9.64
C VAL A 2 34.78 -19.34 -10.35
N GLU A 3 33.77 -19.71 -9.58
CA GLU A 3 32.51 -20.25 -10.11
C GLU A 3 31.71 -19.17 -10.85
N THR A 4 31.16 -19.53 -12.03
CA THR A 4 30.35 -18.59 -12.83
C THR A 4 28.89 -18.79 -12.48
N ILE A 5 28.21 -17.70 -12.07
CA ILE A 5 26.80 -17.72 -11.64
C ILE A 5 26.01 -16.53 -12.19
N ASN A 6 24.71 -16.61 -12.05
CA ASN A 6 23.80 -15.48 -12.14
C ASN A 6 23.20 -15.14 -10.78
N LEU A 7 22.66 -13.94 -10.64
CA LEU A 7 21.94 -13.48 -9.44
C LEU A 7 20.49 -13.12 -9.81
N VAL A 8 19.57 -13.44 -8.90
CA VAL A 8 18.19 -12.94 -8.95
C VAL A 8 17.94 -12.12 -7.69
N TRP A 9 17.67 -10.85 -7.85
CA TRP A 9 17.43 -9.95 -6.74
C TRP A 9 15.93 -9.71 -6.55
N ILE A 10 15.38 -10.31 -5.51
CA ILE A 10 13.97 -10.19 -5.09
C ILE A 10 13.82 -8.90 -4.27
N LYS A 11 12.78 -8.14 -4.56
CA LYS A 11 12.42 -6.92 -3.83
C LYS A 11 10.96 -7.01 -3.31
N ARG A 12 10.01 -6.45 -4.04
CA ARG A 12 8.56 -6.54 -3.74
C ARG A 12 7.84 -7.54 -4.67
N ASP A 13 8.42 -8.67 -4.92
CA ASP A 13 7.97 -9.72 -5.85
C ASP A 13 8.07 -11.12 -5.21
N LEU A 14 7.58 -11.20 -3.96
CA LEU A 14 7.71 -12.34 -3.05
C LEU A 14 6.84 -13.54 -3.47
N ARG A 15 7.14 -14.11 -4.66
CA ARG A 15 6.45 -15.28 -5.22
C ARG A 15 7.37 -16.12 -6.10
N THR A 16 6.97 -17.36 -6.31
CA THR A 16 7.70 -18.33 -7.15
C THR A 16 7.03 -18.59 -8.48
N SER A 17 5.80 -18.12 -8.70
CA SER A 17 5.04 -18.29 -9.96
C SER A 17 4.76 -16.94 -10.61
N ASP A 18 4.59 -16.94 -11.93
CA ASP A 18 4.48 -15.71 -12.75
C ASP A 18 5.65 -14.74 -12.50
N HIS A 19 6.88 -15.28 -12.44
CA HIS A 19 8.07 -14.56 -12.04
C HIS A 19 9.13 -14.55 -13.16
N LEU A 20 9.18 -13.46 -13.92
CA LEU A 20 10.05 -13.34 -15.10
C LEU A 20 11.55 -13.37 -14.76
N PRO A 21 12.07 -12.68 -13.71
CA PRO A 21 13.48 -12.78 -13.32
C PRO A 21 13.92 -14.22 -13.02
N LEU A 22 13.13 -15.01 -12.28
CA LEU A 22 13.42 -16.42 -12.02
C LEU A 22 13.38 -17.25 -13.30
N GLN A 23 12.41 -17.02 -14.19
CA GLN A 23 12.35 -17.70 -15.47
C GLN A 23 13.57 -17.39 -16.35
N ALA A 24 14.03 -16.13 -16.35
CA ALA A 24 15.18 -15.71 -17.14
C ALA A 24 16.48 -16.36 -16.60
N ALA A 25 16.63 -16.44 -15.29
CA ALA A 25 17.76 -17.12 -14.67
C ALA A 25 17.79 -18.63 -14.99
N GLU A 26 16.63 -19.32 -14.96
CA GLU A 26 16.52 -20.73 -15.38
C GLU A 26 16.87 -20.92 -16.85
N LYS A 27 16.34 -20.06 -17.74
CA LYS A 27 16.61 -20.14 -19.18
C LYS A 27 18.08 -19.85 -19.54
N ALA A 28 18.80 -19.12 -18.71
CA ALA A 28 20.23 -18.88 -18.92
C ALA A 28 21.10 -20.13 -18.74
N GLY A 29 20.58 -21.21 -18.13
CA GLY A 29 21.27 -22.49 -17.98
C GLY A 29 22.49 -22.50 -17.07
N LEU A 30 22.75 -21.40 -16.35
CA LEU A 30 23.83 -21.27 -15.38
C LEU A 30 23.30 -21.42 -13.96
N PRO A 31 24.12 -21.87 -13.02
CA PRO A 31 23.80 -21.78 -11.60
C PRO A 31 23.43 -20.34 -11.22
N TYR A 32 22.45 -20.17 -10.34
CA TYR A 32 22.11 -18.83 -9.86
C TYR A 32 21.72 -18.82 -8.41
N ARG A 33 21.93 -17.67 -7.73
CA ARG A 33 21.51 -17.44 -6.35
C ARG A 33 20.37 -16.45 -6.33
N ILE A 34 19.43 -16.65 -5.41
CA ILE A 34 18.26 -15.80 -5.22
C ILE A 34 18.47 -15.01 -3.94
N LEU A 35 18.53 -13.69 -4.03
CA LEU A 35 18.83 -12.79 -2.94
C LEU A 35 17.63 -11.94 -2.57
N PHE A 36 17.38 -11.81 -1.28
CA PHE A 36 16.52 -10.78 -0.71
C PHE A 36 17.35 -9.98 0.30
N ILE A 37 17.39 -8.66 0.18
CA ILE A 37 18.29 -7.82 0.98
C ILE A 37 17.45 -6.89 1.85
N TRP A 38 17.55 -7.04 3.16
CA TRP A 38 17.09 -6.04 4.12
C TRP A 38 18.18 -4.99 4.33
N GLU A 39 17.92 -3.78 3.83
CA GLU A 39 18.85 -2.67 3.88
C GLU A 39 18.59 -1.80 5.11
N PRO A 40 19.56 -1.63 6.03
CA PRO A 40 19.39 -0.83 7.24
C PRO A 40 18.81 0.57 6.96
N ASP A 41 19.34 1.23 5.95
CA ASP A 41 18.93 2.57 5.53
C ASP A 41 17.48 2.65 5.01
N ILE A 42 16.98 1.58 4.37
CA ILE A 42 15.59 1.48 3.93
C ILE A 42 14.69 1.17 5.12
N LEU A 43 15.12 0.24 5.99
CA LEU A 43 14.37 -0.15 7.18
C LEU A 43 14.21 1.00 8.19
N ALA A 44 15.13 1.95 8.22
CA ALA A 44 15.09 3.14 9.06
C ALA A 44 14.16 4.25 8.51
N GLN A 45 13.60 4.09 7.30
CA GLN A 45 12.69 5.11 6.76
C GLN A 45 11.40 5.22 7.57
N PRO A 46 10.81 6.43 7.66
CA PRO A 46 9.65 6.70 8.53
C PRO A 46 8.36 5.97 8.12
N ASP A 47 8.32 5.40 6.93
CA ASP A 47 7.21 4.63 6.37
C ASP A 47 7.32 3.11 6.65
N GLN A 48 8.42 2.67 7.23
CA GLN A 48 8.70 1.25 7.51
C GLN A 48 8.23 0.82 8.89
N SER A 49 7.91 -0.48 9.04
CA SER A 49 7.44 -1.03 10.32
C SER A 49 7.76 -2.52 10.46
N GLU A 50 7.71 -3.03 11.70
CA GLU A 50 7.91 -4.44 12.01
C GLU A 50 6.89 -5.35 11.32
N ARG A 51 5.62 -4.89 11.19
CA ARG A 51 4.58 -5.69 10.51
C ARG A 51 4.88 -5.94 9.04
N HIS A 52 5.56 -5.00 8.37
CA HIS A 52 6.03 -5.18 7.00
C HIS A 52 7.12 -6.24 6.94
N ARG A 53 8.14 -6.13 7.79
CA ARG A 53 9.24 -7.11 7.87
C ARG A 53 8.74 -8.52 8.22
N ARG A 54 7.75 -8.63 9.11
CA ARG A 54 7.11 -9.90 9.42
C ARG A 54 6.41 -10.51 8.20
N PHE A 55 5.63 -9.70 7.49
CA PHE A 55 4.94 -10.16 6.28
C PHE A 55 5.92 -10.59 5.18
N GLU A 56 7.03 -9.84 5.00
CA GLU A 56 8.13 -10.21 4.11
C GLU A 56 8.76 -11.53 4.55
N TRP A 57 9.09 -11.67 5.82
CA TRP A 57 9.68 -12.89 6.38
C TRP A 57 8.80 -14.12 6.12
N GLU A 58 7.52 -14.05 6.47
CA GLU A 58 6.57 -15.13 6.23
C GLU A 58 6.47 -15.47 4.73
N SER A 59 6.53 -14.47 3.88
CA SER A 59 6.53 -14.65 2.42
C SER A 59 7.81 -15.33 1.92
N LEU A 60 8.97 -14.98 2.48
CA LEU A 60 10.24 -15.59 2.14
C LEU A 60 10.31 -17.04 2.62
N GLN A 61 9.77 -17.35 3.81
CA GLN A 61 9.65 -18.72 4.30
C GLN A 61 8.77 -19.59 3.39
N ASP A 62 7.62 -19.04 2.95
CA ASP A 62 6.73 -19.73 1.99
C ASP A 62 7.45 -19.96 0.63
N MET A 63 8.20 -18.96 0.13
CA MET A 63 9.02 -19.12 -1.09
C MET A 63 10.07 -20.23 -0.92
N ASN A 64 10.78 -20.25 0.20
CA ASN A 64 11.80 -21.25 0.49
C ASN A 64 11.19 -22.65 0.59
N GLN A 65 10.03 -22.79 1.23
CA GLN A 65 9.30 -24.07 1.27
C GLN A 65 8.94 -24.55 -0.13
N ARG A 66 8.48 -23.66 -0.99
CA ARG A 66 8.07 -23.96 -2.38
C ARG A 66 9.27 -24.27 -3.30
N LEU A 67 10.44 -23.68 -3.07
CA LEU A 67 11.66 -23.87 -3.86
C LEU A 67 12.50 -25.08 -3.39
N ARG A 68 12.27 -25.56 -2.17
CA ARG A 68 13.02 -26.69 -1.56
C ARG A 68 13.10 -27.95 -2.42
N PRO A 69 12.03 -28.38 -3.16
CA PRO A 69 12.10 -29.57 -4.00
C PRO A 69 13.19 -29.52 -5.09
N TRP A 70 13.60 -28.32 -5.48
CA TRP A 70 14.66 -28.10 -6.47
C TRP A 70 16.00 -27.69 -5.86
N ASN A 71 16.18 -27.92 -4.54
CA ASN A 71 17.35 -27.49 -3.80
C ASN A 71 17.71 -26.01 -4.02
N ARG A 72 16.69 -25.15 -4.04
CA ARG A 72 16.81 -23.70 -4.18
C ARG A 72 16.27 -23.00 -2.95
N LEU A 73 16.85 -21.86 -2.61
CA LEU A 73 16.37 -21.01 -1.54
C LEU A 73 16.61 -19.54 -1.86
N VAL A 74 15.83 -18.68 -1.26
CA VAL A 74 16.07 -17.23 -1.20
C VAL A 74 16.99 -16.98 -0.01
N GLU A 75 18.16 -16.46 -0.28
CA GLU A 75 19.12 -16.06 0.74
C GLU A 75 18.77 -14.68 1.25
N ILE A 76 18.63 -14.55 2.56
CA ILE A 76 18.23 -13.30 3.20
C ILE A 76 19.47 -12.64 3.76
N CYS A 77 19.85 -11.51 3.15
CA CYS A 77 21.01 -10.72 3.53
C CYS A 77 20.59 -9.47 4.33
N TYR A 78 21.39 -9.07 5.29
CA TYR A 78 21.26 -7.81 5.99
C TYR A 78 22.48 -6.93 5.73
N GLY A 79 22.27 -5.83 4.99
CA GLY A 79 23.35 -4.93 4.59
C GLY A 79 22.90 -4.03 3.46
N SER A 80 23.77 -3.11 3.02
CA SER A 80 23.51 -2.31 1.82
C SER A 80 23.45 -3.19 0.57
N ALA A 81 22.48 -2.97 -0.31
CA ALA A 81 22.39 -3.73 -1.56
C ALA A 81 23.67 -3.62 -2.40
N VAL A 82 24.36 -2.47 -2.34
CA VAL A 82 25.63 -2.26 -3.03
C VAL A 82 26.71 -3.18 -2.44
N GLU A 83 26.89 -3.21 -1.12
CA GLU A 83 27.90 -4.04 -0.45
C GLU A 83 27.64 -5.54 -0.66
N VAL A 84 26.38 -5.95 -0.52
CA VAL A 84 25.99 -7.34 -0.73
C VAL A 84 26.31 -7.78 -2.17
N LEU A 85 25.86 -7.02 -3.16
CA LEU A 85 26.06 -7.37 -4.57
C LEU A 85 27.54 -7.27 -4.98
N ASP A 86 28.31 -6.31 -4.45
CA ASP A 86 29.75 -6.21 -4.67
C ASP A 86 30.48 -7.46 -4.15
N TRP A 87 30.14 -7.92 -2.95
CA TRP A 87 30.69 -9.15 -2.38
C TRP A 87 30.44 -10.36 -3.28
N PHE A 88 29.21 -10.53 -3.77
CA PHE A 88 28.90 -11.62 -4.70
C PHE A 88 29.70 -11.54 -5.99
N CYS A 89 29.96 -10.32 -6.53
CA CYS A 89 30.77 -10.13 -7.70
C CYS A 89 32.27 -10.35 -7.47
N GLN A 90 32.75 -10.27 -6.22
CA GLN A 90 34.13 -10.58 -5.85
C GLN A 90 34.34 -12.09 -5.62
N GLU A 91 33.37 -12.78 -5.02
CA GLU A 91 33.46 -14.21 -4.71
C GLU A 91 33.14 -15.11 -5.91
N TYR A 92 32.35 -14.60 -6.86
CA TYR A 92 31.88 -15.33 -8.03
C TYR A 92 32.10 -14.51 -9.30
N LYS A 93 32.23 -15.20 -10.43
CA LYS A 93 32.09 -14.56 -11.74
C LYS A 93 30.60 -14.40 -12.07
N VAL A 94 30.01 -13.29 -11.62
CA VAL A 94 28.61 -12.99 -11.90
C VAL A 94 28.48 -12.47 -13.34
N LEU A 95 27.63 -13.10 -14.18
CA LEU A 95 27.35 -12.65 -15.53
C LEU A 95 26.11 -11.76 -15.61
N ASN A 96 25.04 -12.16 -14.95
CA ASN A 96 23.78 -11.44 -15.00
C ASN A 96 23.20 -11.23 -13.61
N LEU A 97 22.61 -10.06 -13.38
CA LEU A 97 21.69 -9.76 -12.30
C LEU A 97 20.29 -9.59 -12.90
N TYR A 98 19.33 -10.35 -12.40
CA TYR A 98 17.92 -10.29 -12.83
C TYR A 98 17.06 -9.73 -11.72
N SER A 99 16.22 -8.75 -12.00
CA SER A 99 15.23 -8.23 -11.04
C SER A 99 14.02 -7.62 -11.73
N TYR A 100 12.94 -7.39 -10.98
CA TYR A 100 11.92 -6.46 -11.42
C TYR A 100 12.31 -5.01 -11.13
N ARG A 101 11.85 -4.09 -11.96
CA ARG A 101 11.88 -2.65 -11.67
C ARG A 101 11.00 -2.37 -10.46
N GLU A 102 11.52 -1.61 -9.52
CA GLU A 102 10.76 -1.17 -8.36
C GLU A 102 10.26 0.26 -8.56
N THR A 103 8.95 0.48 -8.33
CA THR A 103 8.38 1.81 -8.11
C THR A 103 8.26 2.01 -6.61
N GLY A 104 9.33 2.49 -6.00
CA GLY A 104 9.46 2.70 -4.56
C GLY A 104 9.66 4.17 -4.21
N THR A 105 10.18 4.45 -3.01
CA THR A 105 10.51 5.79 -2.53
C THR A 105 11.75 6.35 -3.24
N LEU A 106 12.03 7.64 -3.07
CA LEU A 106 13.24 8.28 -3.60
C LEU A 106 14.52 7.57 -3.13
N LYS A 107 14.52 7.05 -1.89
CA LYS A 107 15.64 6.28 -1.34
C LYS A 107 15.91 5.00 -2.15
N THR A 108 14.86 4.26 -2.52
CA THR A 108 15.01 3.04 -3.33
C THR A 108 15.45 3.36 -4.77
N TYR A 109 15.03 4.47 -5.35
CA TYR A 109 15.55 4.94 -6.64
C TYR A 109 17.05 5.29 -6.58
N GLN A 110 17.49 5.97 -5.53
CA GLN A 110 18.91 6.27 -5.31
C GLN A 110 19.72 5.00 -5.18
N ARG A 111 19.27 4.05 -4.39
CA ARG A 111 19.87 2.72 -4.25
C ARG A 111 20.03 2.03 -5.61
N ASP A 112 18.95 1.94 -6.40
CA ASP A 112 18.98 1.27 -7.71
C ASP A 112 19.99 1.97 -8.67
N ARG A 113 20.13 3.29 -8.60
CA ARG A 113 21.15 4.01 -9.37
C ARG A 113 22.58 3.65 -8.95
N HIS A 114 22.85 3.53 -7.65
CA HIS A 114 24.16 3.11 -7.14
C HIS A 114 24.44 1.64 -7.52
N VAL A 115 23.47 0.75 -7.38
CA VAL A 115 23.62 -0.64 -7.84
C VAL A 115 23.92 -0.69 -9.33
N ALA A 116 23.24 0.11 -10.17
CA ALA A 116 23.50 0.15 -11.62
C ALA A 116 24.94 0.59 -11.94
N GLN A 117 25.50 1.52 -11.17
CA GLN A 117 26.91 1.94 -11.34
C GLN A 117 27.87 0.81 -10.98
N ARG A 118 27.60 0.10 -9.87
CA ARG A 118 28.44 -1.02 -9.42
C ARG A 118 28.37 -2.23 -10.36
N MET A 119 27.20 -2.55 -10.87
CA MET A 119 27.07 -3.65 -11.85
C MET A 119 27.85 -3.36 -13.14
N ARG A 120 27.85 -2.12 -13.61
CA ARG A 120 28.70 -1.72 -14.76
C ARG A 120 30.19 -1.84 -14.43
N PHE A 121 30.62 -1.44 -13.23
CA PHE A 121 32.01 -1.58 -12.80
C PHE A 121 32.47 -3.05 -12.81
N HIS A 122 31.62 -3.97 -12.35
CA HIS A 122 31.88 -5.41 -12.37
C HIS A 122 31.60 -6.08 -13.71
N GLN A 123 31.19 -5.33 -14.75
CA GLN A 123 30.81 -5.86 -16.07
C GLN A 123 29.66 -6.88 -16.00
N VAL A 124 28.75 -6.74 -15.02
CA VAL A 124 27.55 -7.55 -14.84
C VAL A 124 26.39 -6.94 -15.62
N ALA A 125 25.72 -7.73 -16.44
CA ALA A 125 24.52 -7.30 -17.15
C ALA A 125 23.33 -7.27 -16.19
N TRP A 126 22.86 -6.09 -15.80
CA TRP A 126 21.65 -5.97 -14.99
C TRP A 126 20.40 -5.93 -15.87
N ASN A 127 19.63 -7.04 -15.83
CA ASN A 127 18.40 -7.23 -16.60
C ASN A 127 17.19 -6.89 -15.71
N GLU A 128 16.63 -5.71 -15.88
CA GLU A 128 15.45 -5.24 -15.17
C GLU A 128 14.17 -5.45 -15.99
N TYR A 129 13.21 -6.15 -15.42
CA TYR A 129 11.91 -6.42 -16.05
C TYR A 129 10.82 -5.50 -15.51
N GLN A 130 9.82 -5.22 -16.35
CA GLN A 130 8.65 -4.46 -15.95
C GLN A 130 7.81 -5.25 -14.94
N ARG A 131 7.46 -4.60 -13.83
CA ARG A 131 6.53 -5.15 -12.84
C ARG A 131 5.10 -4.69 -13.15
N ASN A 132 4.15 -5.64 -13.22
CA ASN A 132 2.75 -5.38 -13.56
C ASN A 132 2.60 -4.53 -14.83
N GLY A 133 1.55 -3.73 -14.94
CA GLY A 133 1.32 -2.83 -16.07
C GLY A 133 1.90 -1.41 -15.88
N VAL A 134 2.95 -1.27 -15.04
CA VAL A 134 3.59 0.03 -14.76
C VAL A 134 4.77 0.25 -15.69
N GLU A 135 4.76 1.32 -16.44
CA GLU A 135 5.78 1.65 -17.43
C GLU A 135 6.64 2.82 -16.95
N ARG A 136 7.97 2.63 -16.98
CA ARG A 136 8.94 3.68 -16.64
C ARG A 136 9.16 4.65 -17.81
N GLY A 137 9.34 5.93 -17.50
CA GLY A 137 9.68 6.95 -18.49
C GLY A 137 8.51 7.48 -19.31
N LEU A 138 7.26 7.24 -18.93
CA LEU A 138 6.12 7.81 -19.64
C LEU A 138 6.02 9.33 -19.44
N HIS A 139 5.95 10.07 -20.55
CA HIS A 139 5.67 11.50 -20.51
C HIS A 139 4.18 11.80 -20.30
N ASN A 140 3.28 10.98 -20.84
CA ASN A 140 1.83 11.08 -20.68
C ASN A 140 1.18 9.68 -20.63
N ARG A 141 -0.15 9.64 -20.52
CA ARG A 141 -0.94 8.39 -20.39
C ARG A 141 -1.58 7.92 -21.69
N GLU A 142 -1.16 8.44 -22.84
CA GLU A 142 -1.73 8.03 -24.12
C GLU A 142 -1.46 6.53 -24.39
N GLY A 143 -2.52 5.79 -24.72
CA GLY A 143 -2.45 4.36 -24.97
C GLY A 143 -2.10 3.47 -23.75
N TRP A 144 -1.71 4.05 -22.59
CA TRP A 144 -1.31 3.26 -21.43
C TRP A 144 -2.41 2.30 -20.96
N LEU A 145 -3.66 2.72 -20.94
CA LEU A 145 -4.77 1.87 -20.49
C LEU A 145 -4.91 0.62 -21.37
N GLN A 146 -4.75 0.76 -22.67
CA GLN A 146 -4.81 -0.37 -23.60
C GLN A 146 -3.62 -1.33 -23.36
N ARG A 147 -2.39 -0.80 -23.25
CA ARG A 147 -1.21 -1.62 -22.95
C ARG A 147 -1.33 -2.32 -21.59
N TRP A 148 -1.86 -1.61 -20.59
CA TRP A 148 -2.15 -2.20 -19.29
C TRP A 148 -3.11 -3.40 -19.39
N TRP A 149 -4.22 -3.25 -20.14
CA TRP A 149 -5.17 -4.35 -20.35
C TRP A 149 -4.51 -5.52 -21.07
N THR A 150 -3.74 -5.27 -22.13
CA THR A 150 -2.98 -6.30 -22.86
C THR A 150 -2.05 -7.06 -21.91
N HIS A 151 -1.32 -6.34 -21.04
CA HIS A 151 -0.46 -6.97 -20.04
C HIS A 151 -1.27 -7.75 -19.00
N ALA A 152 -2.32 -7.17 -18.45
CA ALA A 152 -3.09 -7.77 -17.36
C ALA A 152 -3.84 -9.06 -17.76
N VAL A 153 -4.24 -9.19 -19.03
CA VAL A 153 -4.91 -10.39 -19.55
C VAL A 153 -3.96 -11.38 -20.25
N SER A 154 -2.66 -11.05 -20.38
CA SER A 154 -1.67 -11.96 -20.92
C SER A 154 -1.49 -13.18 -20.01
N GLN A 155 -1.10 -14.32 -20.59
CA GLN A 155 -0.93 -15.56 -19.83
C GLN A 155 0.12 -15.39 -18.72
N PRO A 156 -0.18 -15.78 -17.47
CA PRO A 156 0.83 -15.87 -16.43
C PRO A 156 1.96 -16.81 -16.79
N ILE A 157 3.17 -16.47 -16.40
CA ILE A 157 4.35 -17.30 -16.63
C ILE A 157 4.25 -18.56 -15.78
N VAL A 158 4.39 -19.71 -16.40
CA VAL A 158 4.60 -20.97 -15.71
C VAL A 158 6.10 -21.10 -15.44
N ASN A 159 6.51 -20.86 -14.19
CA ASN A 159 7.89 -21.07 -13.80
C ASN A 159 8.16 -22.58 -13.59
N THR A 160 9.19 -23.08 -14.26
CA THR A 160 9.73 -24.42 -14.06
C THR A 160 11.14 -24.28 -13.49
N TYR A 161 11.49 -25.15 -12.58
CA TYR A 161 12.78 -25.11 -11.88
C TYR A 161 13.53 -26.42 -12.10
N SER A 162 14.83 -26.30 -12.34
CA SER A 162 15.72 -27.46 -12.41
C SER A 162 16.42 -27.64 -11.05
N PRO A 163 16.68 -28.88 -10.60
CA PRO A 163 17.46 -29.10 -9.41
C PRO A 163 18.84 -28.45 -9.50
N GLN A 164 19.26 -27.78 -8.44
CA GLN A 164 20.58 -27.13 -8.39
C GLN A 164 21.50 -27.84 -7.39
N SER A 165 22.73 -28.10 -7.81
CA SER A 165 23.78 -28.71 -6.97
C SER A 165 24.80 -27.71 -6.45
N LEU A 166 24.54 -26.42 -6.55
CA LEU A 166 25.45 -25.38 -6.10
C LEU A 166 25.67 -25.47 -4.58
N ALA A 167 26.92 -25.70 -4.16
CA ALA A 167 27.29 -25.58 -2.77
C ALA A 167 27.23 -24.11 -2.36
N LEU A 168 26.32 -23.78 -1.45
CA LEU A 168 26.17 -22.41 -0.96
C LEU A 168 27.37 -22.05 -0.06
N ARG A 169 28.19 -21.12 -0.47
CA ARG A 169 29.21 -20.51 0.40
C ARG A 169 28.52 -19.54 1.35
N PRO A 170 28.79 -19.59 2.66
CA PRO A 170 28.28 -18.61 3.60
C PRO A 170 28.66 -17.19 3.18
N HIS A 171 27.71 -16.28 3.17
CA HIS A 171 27.96 -14.85 2.96
C HIS A 171 28.12 -14.12 4.31
N PRO A 172 28.84 -12.98 4.37
CA PRO A 172 29.09 -12.22 5.61
C PRO A 172 27.93 -11.29 6.02
N PHE A 173 26.74 -11.49 5.50
CA PHE A 173 25.56 -10.64 5.71
C PHE A 173 24.41 -11.39 6.42
N PRO A 174 24.66 -12.11 7.56
CA PRO A 174 23.59 -12.80 8.25
C PRO A 174 22.62 -11.78 8.87
N LEU A 175 21.37 -12.22 9.11
CA LEU A 175 20.44 -11.43 9.90
C LEU A 175 20.95 -11.31 11.35
N PRO A 176 21.08 -10.09 11.89
CA PRO A 176 21.37 -9.92 13.30
C PRO A 176 20.14 -10.30 14.14
N ILE A 177 20.35 -10.72 15.37
CA ILE A 177 19.27 -11.02 16.31
C ILE A 177 18.45 -9.76 16.53
N GLN A 178 19.10 -8.68 16.89
CA GLN A 178 18.50 -7.34 16.95
C GLN A 178 18.63 -6.63 15.59
N PRO A 179 17.60 -6.00 15.03
CA PRO A 179 16.23 -5.76 15.54
C PRO A 179 15.18 -6.78 15.03
N PHE A 180 15.52 -8.04 14.84
CA PHE A 180 14.63 -9.04 14.23
C PHE A 180 14.06 -10.09 15.22
N GLU A 181 14.23 -9.90 16.53
CA GLU A 181 13.67 -10.78 17.56
C GLU A 181 12.16 -11.01 17.44
N PHE A 182 11.43 -10.00 16.99
CA PHE A 182 9.97 -10.08 16.77
C PHE A 182 9.58 -11.18 15.77
N LEU A 183 10.47 -11.61 14.87
CA LEU A 183 10.19 -12.67 13.89
C LEU A 183 9.90 -14.03 14.55
N SER A 184 10.43 -14.27 15.75
CA SER A 184 10.18 -15.48 16.54
C SER A 184 8.80 -15.49 17.21
N GLN A 185 8.14 -14.33 17.34
CA GLN A 185 6.87 -14.19 18.04
C GLN A 185 5.69 -14.32 17.06
N ARG A 186 4.64 -15.04 17.46
CA ARG A 186 3.42 -15.18 16.65
C ARG A 186 2.52 -13.98 16.84
N GLN A 187 2.09 -13.35 15.74
CA GLN A 187 1.15 -12.23 15.76
C GLN A 187 -0.24 -12.67 15.29
N GLY A 188 -1.28 -12.50 16.18
CA GLY A 188 -2.56 -13.20 16.03
C GLY A 188 -3.58 -12.64 15.02
N SER A 189 -3.61 -11.32 14.75
CA SER A 189 -4.76 -10.68 14.08
C SER A 189 -4.49 -10.18 12.65
N MET A 190 -3.24 -10.11 12.22
CA MET A 190 -2.86 -9.71 10.87
C MET A 190 -2.92 -10.85 9.86
N GLN A 191 -3.08 -10.50 8.57
CA GLN A 191 -3.00 -11.51 7.51
C GLN A 191 -1.57 -12.02 7.39
N PRO A 192 -1.38 -13.35 7.33
CA PRO A 192 -0.05 -13.92 7.16
C PRO A 192 0.49 -13.68 5.74
N GLY A 193 1.81 -13.53 5.61
CA GLY A 193 2.49 -13.44 4.32
C GLY A 193 2.48 -14.75 3.54
N GLY A 194 2.98 -14.71 2.30
CA GLY A 194 3.23 -15.87 1.46
C GLY A 194 2.27 -16.06 0.29
N GLU A 195 2.80 -16.60 -0.79
CA GLU A 195 2.08 -16.91 -2.03
C GLU A 195 0.98 -17.96 -1.78
N SER A 196 1.22 -18.92 -0.90
CA SER A 196 0.25 -19.95 -0.51
C SER A 196 -0.98 -19.35 0.16
N ASN A 197 -0.78 -18.40 1.09
CA ASN A 197 -1.87 -17.69 1.75
C ASN A 197 -2.59 -16.75 0.78
N ALA A 198 -1.86 -16.06 -0.08
CA ALA A 198 -2.41 -15.20 -1.11
C ALA A 198 -3.39 -15.96 -2.02
N ASN A 199 -3.00 -17.18 -2.43
CA ASN A 199 -3.85 -18.06 -3.24
C ASN A 199 -5.11 -18.49 -2.49
N LYS A 200 -5.04 -18.84 -1.20
CA LYS A 200 -6.22 -19.17 -0.36
C LYS A 200 -7.19 -18.00 -0.27
N TYR A 201 -6.67 -16.77 -0.06
CA TYR A 201 -7.52 -15.57 0.00
C TYR A 201 -8.21 -15.28 -1.32
N LEU A 202 -7.49 -15.37 -2.44
CA LEU A 202 -8.04 -15.16 -3.77
C LEU A 202 -9.09 -16.23 -4.12
N GLU A 203 -8.78 -17.51 -3.88
CA GLU A 203 -9.68 -18.63 -4.14
C GLU A 203 -10.99 -18.49 -3.38
N SER A 204 -10.92 -18.30 -2.06
CA SER A 204 -12.12 -18.13 -1.24
C SER A 204 -12.96 -16.90 -1.67
N PHE A 205 -12.34 -15.85 -2.18
CA PHE A 205 -13.06 -14.71 -2.72
C PHE A 205 -13.80 -15.07 -4.00
N ILE A 206 -13.12 -15.73 -4.93
CA ILE A 206 -13.69 -16.08 -6.23
C ILE A 206 -14.81 -17.13 -6.08
N GLN A 207 -14.66 -18.09 -5.18
CA GLN A 207 -15.66 -19.15 -5.01
C GLN A 207 -16.91 -18.70 -4.26
N THR A 208 -16.76 -17.91 -3.18
CA THR A 208 -17.87 -17.66 -2.26
C THR A 208 -18.05 -16.20 -1.87
N ARG A 209 -16.97 -15.50 -1.47
CA ARG A 209 -17.07 -14.20 -0.79
C ARG A 209 -17.47 -13.03 -1.69
N HIS A 210 -17.32 -13.15 -2.99
CA HIS A 210 -17.62 -12.08 -3.96
C HIS A 210 -19.11 -11.73 -4.09
N THR A 211 -20.01 -12.62 -3.68
CA THR A 211 -21.47 -12.47 -3.87
C THR A 211 -21.99 -11.11 -3.39
N HIS A 212 -21.51 -10.63 -2.24
CA HIS A 212 -21.93 -9.34 -1.67
C HIS A 212 -20.87 -8.25 -1.81
N TYR A 213 -19.86 -8.43 -2.69
CA TYR A 213 -18.72 -7.53 -2.80
C TYR A 213 -19.12 -6.06 -2.98
N ILE A 214 -20.02 -5.77 -3.94
CA ILE A 214 -20.43 -4.39 -4.25
C ILE A 214 -21.24 -3.79 -3.10
N ALA A 215 -22.18 -4.54 -2.53
CA ALA A 215 -23.03 -4.08 -1.43
C ALA A 215 -22.24 -3.80 -0.14
N HIS A 216 -21.17 -4.55 0.10
CA HIS A 216 -20.38 -4.47 1.32
C HIS A 216 -19.09 -3.67 1.20
N LEU A 217 -18.70 -3.26 -0.02
CA LEU A 217 -17.42 -2.56 -0.30
C LEU A 217 -17.18 -1.34 0.60
N SER A 218 -18.25 -0.62 0.96
CA SER A 218 -18.19 0.58 1.79
C SER A 218 -18.46 0.32 3.28
N LYS A 219 -18.95 -0.85 3.65
CA LYS A 219 -19.30 -1.20 5.03
C LYS A 219 -18.08 -1.75 5.77
N PRO A 220 -17.65 -1.14 6.89
CA PRO A 220 -16.38 -1.47 7.53
C PRO A 220 -16.33 -2.89 8.11
N LEU A 221 -17.44 -3.40 8.65
CA LEU A 221 -17.51 -4.75 9.24
C LEU A 221 -17.61 -5.82 8.14
N GLU A 222 -18.62 -5.71 7.28
CA GLU A 222 -18.95 -6.72 6.27
C GLU A 222 -17.89 -6.83 5.18
N SER A 223 -17.21 -5.72 4.84
CA SER A 223 -16.12 -5.71 3.86
C SER A 223 -14.94 -6.61 4.26
N ARG A 224 -14.76 -6.84 5.57
CA ARG A 224 -13.74 -7.76 6.08
C ARG A 224 -13.94 -9.21 5.62
N ARG A 225 -15.19 -9.59 5.35
CA ARG A 225 -15.57 -10.92 4.84
C ARG A 225 -15.75 -10.91 3.31
N SER A 226 -16.45 -9.92 2.77
CA SER A 226 -16.89 -9.88 1.37
C SER A 226 -15.87 -9.28 0.39
N CYS A 227 -14.84 -8.57 0.86
CA CYS A 227 -13.77 -8.11 -0.01
C CYS A 227 -12.70 -9.20 -0.20
N ALA A 228 -11.96 -9.11 -1.31
CA ALA A 228 -10.93 -10.09 -1.66
C ALA A 228 -9.81 -10.19 -0.62
N ARG A 229 -9.48 -9.07 0.05
CA ARG A 229 -8.42 -9.00 1.06
C ARG A 229 -7.04 -9.39 0.52
N ILE A 230 -6.81 -9.20 -0.80
CA ILE A 230 -5.54 -9.52 -1.45
C ILE A 230 -4.60 -8.32 -1.61
N SER A 231 -4.98 -7.15 -1.10
CA SER A 231 -4.16 -5.94 -1.23
C SER A 231 -2.75 -6.08 -0.61
N PRO A 232 -2.54 -6.73 0.55
CA PRO A 232 -1.18 -6.99 1.04
C PRO A 232 -0.36 -7.85 0.08
N TYR A 233 -0.97 -8.88 -0.47
CA TYR A 233 -0.30 -9.81 -1.37
C TYR A 233 0.05 -9.19 -2.74
N LEU A 234 -0.71 -8.21 -3.20
CA LEU A 234 -0.36 -7.41 -4.38
C LEU A 234 0.76 -6.41 -4.07
N ALA A 235 0.70 -5.75 -2.91
CA ALA A 235 1.70 -4.77 -2.49
C ALA A 235 3.09 -5.40 -2.34
N TRP A 236 3.18 -6.57 -1.72
CA TRP A 236 4.42 -7.32 -1.50
C TRP A 236 4.74 -8.32 -2.62
N GLY A 237 3.85 -8.47 -3.60
CA GLY A 237 4.10 -9.26 -4.81
C GLY A 237 3.96 -10.77 -4.67
N ASN A 238 3.26 -11.26 -3.63
CA ASN A 238 2.89 -12.67 -3.52
C ASN A 238 1.88 -13.11 -4.61
N LEU A 239 1.18 -12.15 -5.22
CA LEU A 239 0.37 -12.31 -6.42
C LEU A 239 0.73 -11.25 -7.45
N SER A 240 0.70 -11.60 -8.72
CA SER A 240 0.72 -10.64 -9.82
C SER A 240 -0.68 -10.22 -10.23
N ILE A 241 -0.80 -9.06 -10.88
CA ILE A 241 -2.06 -8.62 -11.49
C ILE A 241 -2.55 -9.63 -12.53
N ARG A 242 -1.65 -10.23 -13.32
CA ARG A 242 -2.00 -11.25 -14.33
C ARG A 242 -2.65 -12.48 -13.71
N GLN A 243 -2.04 -13.03 -12.65
CA GLN A 243 -2.59 -14.19 -11.93
C GLN A 243 -4.00 -13.91 -11.40
N VAL A 244 -4.21 -12.71 -10.81
CA VAL A 244 -5.52 -12.33 -10.29
C VAL A 244 -6.53 -12.13 -11.42
N MET A 245 -6.13 -11.46 -12.52
CA MET A 245 -7.00 -11.22 -13.67
C MET A 245 -7.46 -12.52 -14.34
N HIS A 246 -6.54 -13.48 -14.55
CA HIS A 246 -6.85 -14.76 -15.15
C HIS A 246 -7.81 -15.62 -14.33
N ARG A 247 -7.68 -15.58 -13.01
CA ARG A 247 -8.53 -16.33 -12.08
C ARG A 247 -9.87 -15.65 -11.80
N THR A 248 -9.98 -14.34 -12.06
CA THR A 248 -11.20 -13.57 -11.79
C THR A 248 -12.22 -13.71 -12.91
N PRO A 249 -13.43 -14.20 -12.64
CA PRO A 249 -14.51 -14.27 -13.62
C PRO A 249 -14.77 -12.92 -14.29
N SER A 250 -15.07 -12.93 -15.59
CA SER A 250 -15.33 -11.72 -16.38
C SER A 250 -16.51 -10.90 -15.84
N GLY A 251 -17.50 -11.55 -15.21
CA GLY A 251 -18.65 -10.90 -14.56
C GLY A 251 -18.29 -10.01 -13.38
N LEU A 252 -17.14 -10.21 -12.73
CA LEU A 252 -16.68 -9.37 -11.61
C LEU A 252 -16.01 -8.06 -12.08
N LYS A 253 -16.68 -7.34 -12.98
CA LYS A 253 -16.17 -6.11 -13.60
C LYS A 253 -15.69 -5.07 -12.57
N ALA A 254 -16.45 -4.85 -11.50
CA ALA A 254 -16.09 -3.88 -10.45
C ALA A 254 -14.75 -4.25 -9.77
N PHE A 255 -14.50 -5.53 -9.51
CA PHE A 255 -13.25 -6.00 -8.93
C PHE A 255 -12.09 -5.90 -9.93
N ARG A 256 -12.28 -6.33 -11.19
CA ARG A 256 -11.28 -6.19 -12.26
C ARG A 256 -10.86 -4.73 -12.47
N ASN A 257 -11.81 -3.79 -12.42
CA ASN A 257 -11.51 -2.36 -12.48
C ASN A 257 -10.67 -1.88 -11.28
N ARG A 258 -10.82 -2.50 -10.08
CA ARG A 258 -9.97 -2.16 -8.92
C ARG A 258 -8.51 -2.56 -9.13
N LEU A 259 -8.25 -3.65 -9.86
CA LEU A 259 -6.88 -4.03 -10.23
C LEU A 259 -6.24 -3.00 -11.18
N GLN A 260 -7.02 -2.45 -12.10
CA GLN A 260 -6.55 -1.36 -12.95
C GLN A 260 -6.24 -0.09 -12.14
N TRP A 261 -7.09 0.25 -11.15
CA TRP A 261 -6.83 1.39 -10.25
C TRP A 261 -5.59 1.19 -9.39
N HIS A 262 -5.26 -0.03 -9.00
CA HIS A 262 -4.02 -0.35 -8.29
C HIS A 262 -2.81 0.12 -9.08
N ASP A 263 -2.64 -0.33 -10.32
CA ASP A 263 -1.50 0.06 -11.16
C ASP A 263 -1.59 1.51 -11.64
N HIS A 264 -2.80 2.09 -11.76
CA HIS A 264 -2.99 3.49 -12.11
C HIS A 264 -2.34 4.44 -11.09
N PHE A 265 -2.46 4.16 -9.79
CA PHE A 265 -1.82 4.98 -8.76
C PHE A 265 -0.30 4.77 -8.75
N ILE A 266 0.17 3.54 -8.87
CA ILE A 266 1.61 3.25 -8.96
C ILE A 266 2.21 3.96 -10.16
N GLN A 267 1.53 3.94 -11.31
CA GLN A 267 1.97 4.67 -12.49
C GLN A 267 2.01 6.19 -12.30
N LYS A 268 1.09 6.78 -11.52
CA LYS A 268 1.15 8.21 -11.16
C LYS A 268 2.42 8.54 -10.40
N PHE A 269 2.75 7.70 -9.45
CA PHE A 269 3.94 7.87 -8.63
C PHE A 269 5.23 7.65 -9.44
N GLU A 270 5.25 6.66 -10.34
CA GLU A 270 6.38 6.42 -11.26
C GLU A 270 6.66 7.62 -12.17
N GLN A 271 5.60 8.32 -12.62
CA GLN A 271 5.74 9.51 -13.45
C GLN A 271 6.09 10.77 -12.66
N GLU A 272 5.79 10.80 -11.35
CA GLU A 272 5.95 11.99 -10.51
C GLU A 272 6.24 11.60 -9.05
N SER A 273 7.50 11.27 -8.77
CA SER A 273 7.93 10.81 -7.42
C SER A 273 7.84 11.90 -6.35
N ARG A 274 7.69 13.19 -6.71
CA ARG A 274 7.44 14.29 -5.76
C ARG A 274 6.19 14.08 -4.89
N TYR A 275 5.29 13.18 -5.25
CA TYR A 275 4.19 12.76 -4.37
C TYR A 275 4.64 12.32 -2.98
N GLU A 276 5.88 11.88 -2.83
CA GLU A 276 6.42 11.43 -1.54
C GLU A 276 6.61 12.58 -0.55
N THR A 277 7.09 13.73 -1.01
CA THR A 277 7.55 14.82 -0.14
C THR A 277 6.79 16.13 -0.31
N GLU A 278 6.22 16.36 -1.48
CA GLU A 278 5.61 17.64 -1.86
C GLU A 278 4.16 17.47 -2.28
N SER A 279 3.35 18.50 -2.12
CA SER A 279 2.04 18.56 -2.77
C SER A 279 2.23 18.55 -4.28
N ILE A 280 1.66 17.57 -4.97
CA ILE A 280 1.81 17.42 -6.43
C ILE A 280 1.35 18.65 -7.19
N HIS A 281 0.40 19.36 -6.66
CA HIS A 281 -0.11 20.60 -7.18
C HIS A 281 0.54 21.77 -6.46
N GLN A 282 1.40 22.51 -7.14
CA GLN A 282 2.27 23.54 -6.56
C GLN A 282 1.49 24.65 -5.82
N SER A 283 0.31 25.06 -6.30
CA SER A 283 -0.50 26.08 -5.63
C SER A 283 -0.92 25.72 -4.21
N TYR A 284 -0.86 24.43 -3.83
CA TYR A 284 -1.15 23.99 -2.45
C TYR A 284 0.10 23.78 -1.60
N ALA A 285 1.31 24.03 -2.13
CA ALA A 285 2.57 23.81 -1.41
C ALA A 285 2.65 24.65 -0.14
N ASN A 286 2.18 25.90 -0.22
CA ASN A 286 2.21 26.88 0.88
C ASN A 286 0.86 27.01 1.61
N LEU A 287 -0.04 26.01 1.51
CA LEU A 287 -1.28 26.02 2.26
C LEU A 287 -0.98 26.05 3.76
N ALA A 288 -1.51 27.05 4.44
CA ALA A 288 -1.36 27.15 5.90
C ALA A 288 -2.23 26.08 6.58
N TRP A 289 -1.58 25.16 7.24
CA TRP A 289 -2.16 24.13 8.09
C TRP A 289 -2.04 24.53 9.56
N THR A 290 -2.95 24.01 10.37
CA THR A 290 -2.81 24.11 11.82
C THR A 290 -1.85 23.02 12.30
N HIS A 291 -0.96 23.34 13.24
CA HIS A 291 -0.08 22.33 13.83
C HIS A 291 -0.49 22.09 15.29
N ARG A 292 -1.19 20.96 15.53
CA ARG A 292 -1.66 20.53 16.84
C ARG A 292 -1.23 19.09 17.10
N SER A 293 -0.15 18.94 17.86
CA SER A 293 0.41 17.62 18.19
C SER A 293 -0.55 16.74 19.01
N ASP A 294 -1.38 17.35 19.85
CA ASP A 294 -2.43 16.68 20.61
C ASP A 294 -3.51 16.09 19.70
N TYR A 295 -3.95 16.82 18.67
CA TYR A 295 -4.91 16.33 17.68
C TYR A 295 -4.33 15.18 16.85
N LEU A 296 -3.07 15.32 16.43
CA LEU A 296 -2.38 14.27 15.69
C LEU A 296 -2.28 12.99 16.51
N LYS A 297 -1.86 13.10 17.78
CA LYS A 297 -1.74 11.97 18.69
C LYS A 297 -3.08 11.29 18.96
N ALA A 298 -4.15 12.08 19.20
CA ALA A 298 -5.49 11.55 19.39
C ALA A 298 -5.96 10.75 18.16
N TRP A 299 -5.67 11.26 16.95
CA TRP A 299 -5.98 10.56 15.70
C TRP A 299 -5.16 9.28 15.52
N GLU A 300 -3.86 9.33 15.77
CA GLU A 300 -2.96 8.17 15.67
C GLU A 300 -3.34 7.03 16.61
N LEU A 301 -3.88 7.35 17.80
CA LEU A 301 -4.28 6.39 18.83
C LEU A 301 -5.76 5.96 18.71
N GLY A 302 -6.56 6.58 17.83
CA GLY A 302 -8.00 6.33 17.77
C GLY A 302 -8.73 6.78 19.05
N GLN A 303 -8.45 8.02 19.49
CA GLN A 303 -8.97 8.68 20.68
C GLN A 303 -9.51 10.09 20.37
N THR A 304 -10.08 10.25 19.18
CA THR A 304 -10.56 11.55 18.69
C THR A 304 -11.92 11.95 19.27
N GLY A 305 -12.61 11.05 19.95
CA GLY A 305 -13.99 11.24 20.37
C GLY A 305 -15.02 11.06 19.25
N TYR A 306 -14.59 10.67 18.07
CA TYR A 306 -15.46 10.33 16.93
C TYR A 306 -15.47 8.80 16.71
N PRO A 307 -16.53 8.10 17.12
CA PRO A 307 -16.55 6.65 17.24
C PRO A 307 -16.14 5.90 15.97
N LEU A 308 -16.62 6.31 14.79
CA LEU A 308 -16.25 5.65 13.54
C LEU A 308 -14.79 5.90 13.17
N VAL A 309 -14.25 7.08 13.42
CA VAL A 309 -12.82 7.41 13.17
C VAL A 309 -11.94 6.55 14.06
N ASP A 310 -12.26 6.53 15.35
CA ASP A 310 -11.51 5.79 16.37
C ASP A 310 -11.58 4.27 16.12
N ALA A 311 -12.77 3.76 15.81
CA ALA A 311 -12.93 2.35 15.42
C ALA A 311 -12.11 1.98 14.19
N CYS A 312 -12.04 2.86 13.18
CA CYS A 312 -11.23 2.64 11.98
C CYS A 312 -9.73 2.62 12.30
N MET A 313 -9.25 3.56 13.11
CA MET A 313 -7.85 3.61 13.48
C MET A 313 -7.45 2.41 14.36
N ARG A 314 -8.25 2.08 15.39
CA ARG A 314 -7.98 0.91 16.25
C ARG A 314 -8.03 -0.41 15.48
N ALA A 315 -9.00 -0.58 14.56
CA ALA A 315 -9.06 -1.74 13.67
C ALA A 315 -7.82 -1.85 12.78
N LEU A 316 -7.29 -0.71 12.33
CA LEU A 316 -6.09 -0.66 11.50
C LEU A 316 -4.84 -0.96 12.32
N LEU A 317 -4.69 -0.38 13.49
CA LEU A 317 -3.58 -0.65 14.42
C LEU A 317 -3.48 -2.14 14.75
N GLU A 318 -4.61 -2.79 15.00
CA GLU A 318 -4.66 -4.21 15.36
C GLU A 318 -4.45 -5.13 14.14
N THR A 319 -5.05 -4.83 12.99
CA THR A 319 -5.16 -5.82 11.89
C THR A 319 -4.41 -5.43 10.61
N GLY A 320 -3.88 -4.22 10.53
CA GLY A 320 -3.19 -3.73 9.34
C GLY A 320 -4.10 -3.46 8.14
N TRP A 321 -5.46 -3.55 8.28
CA TRP A 321 -6.35 -3.41 7.13
C TRP A 321 -7.71 -2.82 7.49
N ILE A 322 -8.13 -1.85 6.68
CA ILE A 322 -9.51 -1.35 6.59
C ILE A 322 -9.92 -1.18 5.13
N ASN A 323 -11.23 -1.08 4.87
CA ASN A 323 -11.73 -0.88 3.51
C ASN A 323 -11.44 0.53 2.98
N PHE A 324 -11.54 0.68 1.66
CA PHE A 324 -11.22 1.90 0.93
C PHE A 324 -11.92 3.16 1.48
N ARG A 325 -13.23 3.09 1.78
CA ARG A 325 -13.98 4.27 2.25
C ARG A 325 -13.49 4.75 3.61
N MET A 326 -13.16 3.83 4.50
CA MET A 326 -12.65 4.18 5.82
C MET A 326 -11.23 4.74 5.76
N ARG A 327 -10.40 4.31 4.81
CA ARG A 327 -9.10 4.96 4.54
C ARG A 327 -9.29 6.42 4.15
N ALA A 328 -10.24 6.69 3.25
CA ALA A 328 -10.56 8.06 2.84
C ALA A 328 -11.10 8.90 4.00
N LEU A 329 -11.92 8.31 4.88
CA LEU A 329 -12.41 8.97 6.09
C LEU A 329 -11.27 9.40 7.01
N LEU A 330 -10.31 8.50 7.30
CA LEU A 330 -9.18 8.81 8.18
C LEU A 330 -8.36 10.00 7.68
N VAL A 331 -8.02 10.02 6.39
CA VAL A 331 -7.24 11.11 5.79
C VAL A 331 -8.04 12.41 5.73
N SER A 332 -9.33 12.33 5.32
CA SER A 332 -10.20 13.51 5.29
C SER A 332 -10.43 14.09 6.68
N PHE A 333 -10.54 13.26 7.71
CA PHE A 333 -10.68 13.72 9.08
C PHE A 333 -9.43 14.46 9.55
N LEU A 334 -8.25 13.88 9.33
CA LEU A 334 -6.97 14.50 9.65
C LEU A 334 -6.82 15.89 8.98
N CYS A 335 -7.03 15.95 7.66
CA CYS A 335 -6.72 17.15 6.88
C CYS A 335 -7.85 18.18 6.88
N HIS A 336 -9.12 17.77 6.96
CA HIS A 336 -10.25 18.67 6.79
C HIS A 336 -10.98 18.99 8.09
N ARG A 337 -10.88 18.13 9.10
CA ARG A 337 -11.51 18.36 10.42
C ARG A 337 -10.46 18.81 11.45
N LEU A 338 -9.35 18.08 11.56
CA LEU A 338 -8.27 18.44 12.45
C LEU A 338 -7.33 19.51 11.86
N GLU A 339 -7.49 19.85 10.59
CA GLU A 339 -6.70 20.84 9.84
C GLU A 339 -5.19 20.60 9.86
N GLN A 340 -4.79 19.33 9.98
CA GLN A 340 -3.37 18.95 10.00
C GLN A 340 -2.83 18.76 8.59
N ASP A 341 -1.57 19.13 8.38
CA ASP A 341 -0.86 18.85 7.14
C ASP A 341 -0.83 17.35 6.88
N TRP A 342 -1.11 16.97 5.64
CA TRP A 342 -1.09 15.58 5.21
C TRP A 342 0.25 14.87 5.49
N ARG A 343 1.37 15.62 5.46
CA ARG A 343 2.72 15.11 5.74
C ARG A 343 2.89 14.58 7.15
N TRP A 344 2.12 15.10 8.11
CA TRP A 344 2.18 14.65 9.51
C TRP A 344 1.59 13.26 9.72
N GLY A 345 0.54 12.91 8.98
CA GLY A 345 -0.13 11.61 9.14
C GLY A 345 0.25 10.56 8.12
N VAL A 346 0.88 10.92 7.00
CA VAL A 346 1.13 9.99 5.89
C VAL A 346 2.02 8.81 6.31
N ASN A 347 3.09 9.08 7.06
CA ASN A 347 4.01 8.02 7.52
C ASN A 347 3.40 7.15 8.61
N HIS A 348 2.53 7.71 9.48
CA HIS A 348 1.80 6.90 10.46
C HIS A 348 0.93 5.84 9.74
N LEU A 349 0.09 6.26 8.78
CA LEU A 349 -0.72 5.31 8.02
C LEU A 349 0.13 4.36 7.17
N ALA A 350 1.27 4.79 6.64
CA ALA A 350 2.19 3.90 5.93
C ALA A 350 2.62 2.74 6.83
N ARG A 351 3.07 3.04 8.07
CA ARG A 351 3.52 2.04 9.05
C ARG A 351 2.43 1.05 9.47
N VAL A 352 1.20 1.52 9.57
CA VAL A 352 0.11 0.68 10.10
C VAL A 352 -0.65 -0.10 9.01
N PHE A 353 -0.60 0.31 7.74
CA PHE A 353 -1.16 -0.47 6.64
C PHE A 353 -0.26 -1.65 6.26
N LEU A 354 -0.75 -2.89 6.42
CA LEU A 354 -0.05 -4.09 5.97
C LEU A 354 0.14 -4.14 4.45
N ASP A 355 -0.77 -3.50 3.71
CA ASP A 355 -0.74 -3.39 2.25
C ASP A 355 -0.10 -2.07 1.77
N TYR A 356 0.83 -1.52 2.56
CA TYR A 356 1.55 -0.33 2.18
C TYR A 356 2.34 -0.53 0.87
N HIS A 357 2.06 0.35 -0.10
CA HIS A 357 2.83 0.50 -1.33
C HIS A 357 2.98 1.99 -1.61
N PRO A 358 4.21 2.56 -1.65
CA PRO A 358 4.40 4.00 -1.77
C PRO A 358 3.67 4.60 -2.99
N GLY A 359 3.73 3.91 -4.15
CA GLY A 359 3.05 4.34 -5.37
C GLY A 359 1.52 4.40 -5.29
N ILE A 360 0.89 3.78 -4.30
CA ILE A 360 -0.54 3.89 -4.05
C ILE A 360 -0.80 4.85 -2.89
N HIS A 361 -0.03 4.73 -1.83
CA HIS A 361 -0.25 5.41 -0.57
C HIS A 361 -0.15 6.93 -0.71
N PHE A 362 0.97 7.44 -1.18
CA PHE A 362 1.20 8.89 -1.32
C PHE A 362 0.21 9.56 -2.27
N PRO A 363 -0.03 9.06 -3.52
CA PRO A 363 -1.01 9.67 -4.41
C PRO A 363 -2.45 9.63 -3.88
N GLN A 364 -2.85 8.56 -3.20
CA GLN A 364 -4.18 8.47 -2.60
C GLN A 364 -4.32 9.38 -1.37
N PHE A 365 -3.29 9.47 -0.55
CA PHE A 365 -3.28 10.35 0.62
C PHE A 365 -3.47 11.81 0.18
N GLN A 366 -2.68 12.29 -0.75
CA GLN A 366 -2.81 13.65 -1.30
C GLN A 366 -4.16 13.90 -1.98
N MET A 367 -4.70 12.87 -2.66
CA MET A 367 -6.02 12.97 -3.27
C MET A 367 -7.12 13.16 -2.21
N GLN A 368 -7.05 12.45 -1.09
CA GLN A 368 -8.03 12.57 -0.01
C GLN A 368 -7.82 13.85 0.82
N ALA A 369 -6.58 14.32 0.95
CA ALA A 369 -6.26 15.63 1.56
C ALA A 369 -6.74 16.82 0.72
N GLY A 370 -7.11 16.61 -0.56
CA GLY A 370 -7.61 17.65 -1.45
C GLY A 370 -6.52 18.46 -2.16
N VAL A 371 -5.25 18.09 -2.04
CA VAL A 371 -4.08 18.86 -2.54
C VAL A 371 -3.60 18.43 -3.93
N THR A 372 -4.40 17.70 -4.70
CA THR A 372 -4.04 17.28 -6.06
C THR A 372 -4.58 18.18 -7.18
N GLY A 373 -5.47 19.11 -6.86
CA GLY A 373 -6.10 20.02 -7.82
C GLY A 373 -7.01 19.36 -8.87
N ALA A 374 -6.74 18.12 -9.24
CA ALA A 374 -7.44 17.39 -10.28
C ALA A 374 -8.75 16.74 -9.81
N ASN A 375 -8.86 16.39 -8.54
CA ASN A 375 -10.00 15.72 -7.95
C ASN A 375 -10.90 16.71 -7.18
N LEU A 376 -12.18 16.33 -6.98
CA LEU A 376 -13.04 17.08 -6.06
C LEU A 376 -12.55 16.91 -4.63
N ILE A 377 -12.56 18.00 -3.87
CA ILE A 377 -12.33 17.97 -2.43
C ILE A 377 -13.55 17.29 -1.79
N ARG A 378 -13.33 16.21 -1.07
CA ARG A 378 -14.38 15.43 -0.42
C ARG A 378 -14.19 15.46 1.09
N VAL A 379 -14.98 16.27 1.76
CA VAL A 379 -15.02 16.30 3.23
C VAL A 379 -15.96 15.20 3.70
N TYR A 380 -15.43 14.24 4.45
CA TYR A 380 -16.21 13.15 5.02
C TYR A 380 -16.75 13.56 6.39
N ASN A 381 -18.07 13.53 6.57
CA ASN A 381 -18.68 13.68 7.89
C ASN A 381 -18.66 12.32 8.60
N PRO A 382 -17.95 12.16 9.74
CA PRO A 382 -17.80 10.88 10.40
C PRO A 382 -19.13 10.33 10.96
N VAL A 383 -20.02 11.19 11.47
CA VAL A 383 -21.33 10.79 12.00
C VAL A 383 -22.21 10.26 10.87
N LEU A 384 -22.37 11.01 9.78
CA LEU A 384 -23.19 10.58 8.63
C LEU A 384 -22.62 9.30 7.98
N ASN A 385 -21.30 9.14 7.95
CA ASN A 385 -20.69 7.90 7.48
C ASN A 385 -20.97 6.73 8.44
N GLY A 386 -20.99 6.95 9.76
CA GLY A 386 -21.38 5.96 10.76
C GLY A 386 -22.81 5.49 10.54
N LEU A 387 -23.76 6.41 10.53
CA LEU A 387 -25.18 6.14 10.31
C LEU A 387 -25.44 5.39 8.99
N LYS A 388 -24.67 5.69 7.94
CA LYS A 388 -24.83 5.07 6.61
C LYS A 388 -24.17 3.70 6.49
N HIS A 389 -23.01 3.48 7.09
CA HIS A 389 -22.17 2.31 6.81
C HIS A 389 -22.01 1.34 7.99
N ASP A 390 -22.41 1.76 9.19
CA ASP A 390 -22.48 0.95 10.42
C ASP A 390 -23.67 1.40 11.28
N PRO A 391 -24.92 1.40 10.74
CA PRO A 391 -26.08 2.03 11.38
C PRO A 391 -26.39 1.48 12.78
N LEU A 392 -26.09 0.21 13.02
CA LEU A 392 -26.27 -0.43 14.33
C LEU A 392 -25.02 -0.38 15.20
N GLY A 393 -23.95 0.27 14.77
CA GLY A 393 -22.71 0.41 15.51
C GLY A 393 -21.95 -0.88 15.80
N HIS A 394 -22.18 -1.94 15.04
CA HIS A 394 -21.50 -3.21 15.26
C HIS A 394 -19.98 -3.13 15.07
N PHE A 395 -19.55 -2.38 14.06
CA PHE A 395 -18.12 -2.14 13.85
C PHE A 395 -17.54 -1.25 14.96
N VAL A 396 -18.25 -0.18 15.31
CA VAL A 396 -17.85 0.71 16.41
C VAL A 396 -17.71 -0.06 17.72
N ARG A 397 -18.75 -0.80 18.15
CA ARG A 397 -18.71 -1.58 19.41
C ARG A 397 -17.58 -2.61 19.44
N LYS A 398 -17.23 -3.18 18.31
CA LYS A 398 -16.12 -4.14 18.22
C LYS A 398 -14.77 -3.50 18.53
N TRP A 399 -14.54 -2.28 18.08
CA TRP A 399 -13.22 -1.63 18.12
C TRP A 399 -13.12 -0.51 19.16
N VAL A 400 -14.27 -0.09 19.69
CA VAL A 400 -14.39 0.89 20.79
C VAL A 400 -15.28 0.27 21.85
N PRO A 401 -14.74 -0.69 22.64
CA PRO A 401 -15.53 -1.44 23.62
C PRO A 401 -16.14 -0.54 24.70
N GLU A 402 -15.57 0.64 24.94
CA GLU A 402 -16.09 1.66 25.85
C GLU A 402 -17.54 2.08 25.50
N LEU A 403 -17.92 1.95 24.22
CA LEU A 403 -19.25 2.29 23.71
C LEU A 403 -20.21 1.11 23.63
N GLN A 404 -19.81 -0.08 24.13
CA GLN A 404 -20.57 -1.32 23.93
C GLN A 404 -21.99 -1.26 24.51
N LYS A 405 -22.18 -0.59 25.63
CA LYS A 405 -23.45 -0.48 26.34
C LYS A 405 -24.39 0.61 25.79
N LEU A 406 -23.86 1.53 24.96
CA LEU A 406 -24.69 2.62 24.46
C LEU A 406 -25.77 2.12 23.48
N PRO A 407 -27.00 2.68 23.55
CA PRO A 407 -28.04 2.49 22.55
C PRO A 407 -27.56 2.92 21.14
N ASN A 408 -28.22 2.39 20.10
CA ASN A 408 -27.85 2.66 18.71
C ASN A 408 -27.95 4.15 18.34
N GLU A 409 -28.87 4.88 18.95
CA GLU A 409 -29.07 6.32 18.73
C GLU A 409 -27.86 7.16 19.12
N PHE A 410 -27.12 6.77 20.17
CA PHE A 410 -25.94 7.49 20.66
C PHE A 410 -24.61 6.94 20.14
N ILE A 411 -24.60 5.77 19.52
CA ILE A 411 -23.36 5.05 19.18
C ILE A 411 -22.42 5.84 18.27
N HIS A 412 -22.95 6.74 17.44
CA HIS A 412 -22.17 7.61 16.56
C HIS A 412 -22.03 9.04 17.08
N GLN A 413 -22.73 9.38 18.18
CA GLN A 413 -22.72 10.71 18.82
C GLN A 413 -22.78 10.57 20.35
N PRO A 414 -21.79 9.90 20.99
CA PRO A 414 -21.82 9.64 22.43
C PRO A 414 -21.80 10.91 23.28
N TRP A 415 -21.37 12.03 22.74
CA TRP A 415 -21.40 13.34 23.38
C TRP A 415 -22.81 13.93 23.53
N ALA A 416 -23.82 13.35 22.88
CA ALA A 416 -25.20 13.80 22.97
C ALA A 416 -25.96 13.15 24.15
N VAL A 417 -25.33 12.22 24.86
CA VAL A 417 -25.91 11.57 26.05
C VAL A 417 -26.07 12.59 27.16
N THR A 418 -27.31 12.72 27.69
CA THR A 418 -27.63 13.61 28.78
C THR A 418 -27.19 13.03 30.14
N PRO A 419 -27.08 13.86 31.22
CA PRO A 419 -26.72 13.37 32.55
C PRO A 419 -27.64 12.23 33.07
N LEU A 420 -28.93 12.31 32.79
CA LEU A 420 -29.88 11.25 33.16
C LEU A 420 -29.60 9.94 32.43
N GLU A 421 -29.36 10.01 31.13
CA GLU A 421 -29.03 8.85 30.29
C GLU A 421 -27.64 8.30 30.64
N SER A 422 -26.67 9.14 31.02
CA SER A 422 -25.37 8.72 31.54
C SER A 422 -25.51 7.77 32.71
N SER A 423 -26.36 8.13 33.68
CA SER A 423 -26.63 7.28 34.85
C SER A 423 -27.33 5.97 34.45
N LEU A 424 -28.24 6.04 33.48
CA LEU A 424 -28.98 4.85 33.01
C LEU A 424 -28.08 3.87 32.26
N PHE A 425 -27.15 4.36 31.41
CA PHE A 425 -26.30 3.52 30.58
C PHE A 425 -24.97 3.17 31.27
N GLY A 426 -24.65 3.78 32.41
CA GLY A 426 -23.33 3.67 33.04
C GLY A 426 -22.22 4.16 32.11
N PHE A 427 -22.48 5.26 31.41
CA PHE A 427 -21.57 5.86 30.44
C PHE A 427 -21.44 7.36 30.71
N GLU A 428 -20.25 7.83 30.92
CA GLU A 428 -19.95 9.25 31.20
C GLU A 428 -19.12 9.83 30.05
N PRO A 429 -19.69 10.79 29.25
CA PRO A 429 -18.93 11.49 28.22
C PRO A 429 -17.69 12.22 28.81
N GLY A 430 -16.55 12.06 28.14
CA GLY A 430 -15.28 12.63 28.61
C GLY A 430 -14.50 11.76 29.60
N VAL A 431 -15.18 10.85 30.30
CA VAL A 431 -14.56 9.89 31.26
C VAL A 431 -14.47 8.49 30.67
N THR A 432 -15.61 7.89 30.32
CA THR A 432 -15.66 6.55 29.72
C THR A 432 -15.10 6.55 28.30
N TYR A 433 -15.39 7.60 27.55
CA TYR A 433 -14.91 7.82 26.18
C TYR A 433 -14.67 9.30 25.96
N PRO A 434 -13.60 9.71 25.27
CA PRO A 434 -13.21 11.11 25.15
C PRO A 434 -14.28 11.97 24.46
N HIS A 435 -14.34 13.24 24.86
CA HIS A 435 -15.08 14.24 24.09
C HIS A 435 -14.47 14.40 22.69
N PRO A 436 -15.27 14.84 21.70
CA PRO A 436 -14.76 15.20 20.38
C PRO A 436 -13.64 16.24 20.47
N VAL A 437 -12.48 15.95 19.89
CA VAL A 437 -11.32 16.87 19.89
C VAL A 437 -11.57 18.16 19.09
N VAL A 438 -12.60 18.16 18.22
CA VAL A 438 -13.08 19.32 17.46
C VAL A 438 -14.60 19.34 17.48
N GLU A 439 -15.19 20.54 17.42
CA GLU A 439 -16.63 20.74 17.50
C GLU A 439 -17.41 19.95 16.43
N PRO A 440 -18.41 19.13 16.82
CA PRO A 440 -19.17 18.28 15.89
C PRO A 440 -19.92 19.07 14.80
N ASN A 441 -20.42 20.24 15.14
CA ASN A 441 -21.31 21.05 14.28
C ASN A 441 -20.55 22.03 13.37
N GLN A 442 -19.22 22.01 13.34
CA GLN A 442 -18.43 22.87 12.47
C GLN A 442 -18.64 22.44 11.01
N ASN A 443 -19.45 23.20 10.26
CA ASN A 443 -19.86 22.84 8.89
C ASN A 443 -18.74 22.87 7.87
N GLN A 444 -17.80 23.83 7.98
CA GLN A 444 -16.61 23.91 7.13
C GLN A 444 -15.43 24.43 7.93
N SER A 445 -14.31 23.71 7.86
CA SER A 445 -13.08 24.20 8.43
C SER A 445 -12.47 25.34 7.59
N PRO A 446 -11.75 26.29 8.20
CA PRO A 446 -11.01 27.34 7.47
C PRO A 446 -10.10 26.78 6.38
N THR A 447 -9.48 25.65 6.63
CA THR A 447 -8.61 24.98 5.66
C THR A 447 -9.37 24.49 4.42
N VAL A 448 -10.56 23.93 4.60
CA VAL A 448 -11.42 23.54 3.45
C VAL A 448 -11.83 24.75 2.62
N LYS A 449 -12.17 25.85 3.27
CA LYS A 449 -12.49 27.11 2.58
C LYS A 449 -11.30 27.59 1.75
N ARG A 450 -10.10 27.65 2.34
CA ARG A 450 -8.86 28.02 1.64
C ARG A 450 -8.54 27.10 0.45
N LEU A 451 -8.76 25.79 0.59
CA LEU A 451 -8.58 24.82 -0.49
C LEU A 451 -9.50 25.13 -1.68
N TRP A 452 -10.77 25.52 -1.42
CA TRP A 452 -11.71 25.90 -2.47
C TRP A 452 -11.34 27.23 -3.13
N GLU A 453 -10.91 28.24 -2.36
CA GLU A 453 -10.44 29.54 -2.86
C GLU A 453 -9.22 29.37 -3.76
N LEU A 454 -8.18 28.66 -3.30
CA LEU A 454 -6.98 28.37 -4.09
C LEU A 454 -7.30 27.61 -5.39
N ARG A 455 -8.27 26.71 -5.36
CA ARG A 455 -8.66 25.93 -6.54
C ARG A 455 -9.17 26.80 -7.69
N GLN A 456 -9.70 27.98 -7.40
CA GLN A 456 -10.26 28.91 -8.38
C GLN A 456 -9.22 29.87 -8.95
N SER A 457 -8.02 29.95 -8.37
CA SER A 457 -6.95 30.83 -8.86
C SER A 457 -6.49 30.43 -10.27
N GLU A 458 -6.03 31.39 -11.05
CA GLU A 458 -5.50 31.18 -12.41
C GLU A 458 -4.32 30.23 -12.39
N GLU A 459 -3.39 30.41 -11.45
CA GLU A 459 -2.23 29.54 -11.25
C GLU A 459 -2.65 28.08 -11.00
N ALA A 460 -3.67 27.86 -10.16
CA ALA A 460 -4.20 26.54 -9.89
C ALA A 460 -4.86 25.92 -11.14
N CYS A 461 -5.52 26.71 -11.96
CA CYS A 461 -6.09 26.25 -13.22
C CYS A 461 -5.02 25.83 -14.24
N LEU A 462 -3.91 26.55 -14.31
CA LEU A 462 -2.78 26.22 -15.19
C LEU A 462 -2.08 24.94 -14.71
N GLU A 463 -1.77 24.85 -13.41
CA GLU A 463 -1.11 23.68 -12.84
C GLU A 463 -1.99 22.41 -12.94
N LYS A 464 -3.31 22.55 -12.78
CA LYS A 464 -4.27 21.46 -13.02
C LYS A 464 -4.20 20.96 -14.46
N LYS A 465 -4.07 21.83 -15.46
CA LYS A 465 -3.90 21.42 -16.86
C LYS A 465 -2.61 20.62 -17.05
N ARG A 466 -1.50 21.05 -16.45
CA ARG A 466 -0.22 20.32 -16.46
C ARG A 466 -0.38 18.92 -15.88
N ILE A 467 -0.96 18.81 -14.68
CA ILE A 467 -1.19 17.53 -13.98
C ILE A 467 -2.08 16.60 -14.79
N LEU A 468 -3.20 17.11 -15.34
CA LEU A 468 -4.11 16.31 -16.15
C LEU A 468 -3.45 15.83 -17.45
N GLY A 469 -2.67 16.67 -18.12
CA GLY A 469 -1.94 16.28 -19.32
C GLY A 469 -0.91 15.19 -19.09
N LYS A 470 -0.22 15.22 -17.95
CA LYS A 470 0.82 14.25 -17.60
C LYS A 470 0.25 12.96 -16.99
N LEU A 471 -0.68 13.07 -16.05
CA LEU A 471 -1.07 11.99 -15.12
C LEU A 471 -2.48 11.44 -15.35
N SER A 472 -3.26 11.99 -16.28
CA SER A 472 -4.60 11.48 -16.59
C SER A 472 -4.66 10.84 -17.96
N HIS A 473 -5.63 9.96 -18.14
CA HIS A 473 -5.95 9.46 -19.46
C HIS A 473 -6.56 10.59 -20.30
N PRO A 474 -6.16 10.78 -21.55
CA PRO A 474 -6.87 11.68 -22.44
C PRO A 474 -8.34 11.23 -22.55
N PRO A 475 -9.30 12.17 -22.64
CA PRO A 475 -10.70 11.83 -22.77
C PRO A 475 -10.92 10.97 -24.01
N SER A 476 -11.66 9.86 -23.86
CA SER A 476 -11.97 9.00 -25.01
C SER A 476 -12.72 9.79 -26.07
N ARG A 477 -12.46 9.52 -27.36
CA ARG A 477 -13.14 10.19 -28.50
C ARG A 477 -14.68 10.15 -28.39
N SER A 478 -15.24 9.14 -27.73
CA SER A 478 -16.67 9.02 -27.45
C SER A 478 -17.19 10.02 -26.40
N SER A 479 -16.37 10.44 -25.44
CA SER A 479 -16.75 11.44 -24.44
C SER A 479 -16.66 12.88 -24.97
N GLN A 480 -15.86 13.14 -26.00
CA GLN A 480 -15.81 14.43 -26.69
C GLN A 480 -17.04 14.67 -27.54
N ARG A 481 -17.65 13.63 -28.14
CA ARG A 481 -18.92 13.75 -28.90
C ARG A 481 -20.15 14.02 -28.04
N ARG A 482 -20.14 13.73 -26.74
CA ARG A 482 -21.23 14.02 -25.79
C ARG A 482 -21.16 15.42 -25.15
N ARG A 483 -20.11 16.19 -25.43
CA ARG A 483 -19.91 17.55 -24.90
C ARG A 483 -20.03 18.63 -26.01
N ARG A 484 -20.33 18.23 -27.22
CA ARG A 484 -20.83 19.06 -28.31
C ARG A 484 -22.32 18.73 -28.50
#